data_8bb10ce2295f80b9ce627f3d7d42c8af
#
_entry.id   8bb10ce2295f80b9ce627f3d7d42c8af
#
_cell.length_a   1.000
_cell.length_b   1.000
_cell.length_c   1.000
_cell.angle_alpha   90.00
_cell.angle_beta   90.00
_cell.angle_gamma   90.00
#
_symmetry.space_group_name_H-M   'P 1'
#
loop_
_entity.id
_entity.type
_entity.pdbx_description
1 polymer ?
#
loop_
_entity_poly.entity_id
_entity_poly.type
_entity_poly.pdbx_seq_one_letter_code
_entity_poly.pdbx_strand_id
1 'polypeptide(L)'
;MADQKDATVEKNAQTGAQPKIVWDDTNMSSSYCNVSNVAGGREEIILLFGMNQAWHSGQKEVKVQLSDRIVMSPFAAKRLSLLLNNVLADYEKRYGALDLGFAPVPPASTTIQ
;
A
#
# COMPACT_ATOMS: atom_id res chain seq x y z
N MET A 1 -14.75 -0.61 8.93
CA MET A 1 -14.05 -0.83 9.09
C MET A 1 -13.61 -1.06 9.56
N ALA A 2 -13.66 -1.30 9.46
CA ALA A 2 -12.98 -1.61 9.78
C ALA A 2 -12.69 -1.96 10.50
N ASP A 3 -12.72 -1.90 10.59
CA ASP A 3 -12.25 -2.34 11.26
C ASP A 3 -12.45 -2.37 12.09
N GLN A 4 -12.89 -2.15 12.16
CA GLN A 4 -12.98 -2.19 12.80
C GLN A 4 -13.37 -2.32 13.55
N LYS A 5 -13.70 -2.18 13.76
CA LYS A 5 -14.09 -2.34 14.53
C LYS A 5 -13.98 -2.59 15.50
N ASP A 6 -13.89 -2.50 15.88
CA ASP A 6 -13.76 -2.81 16.86
C ASP A 6 -13.62 -3.11 18.35
N ALA A 7 -14.20 -2.83 19.49
CA ALA A 7 -14.25 -2.91 20.93
C ALA A 7 -14.42 -4.34 21.40
N THR A 8 -14.95 -5.11 20.54
CA THR A 8 -15.13 -6.54 20.74
C THR A 8 -13.82 -7.27 20.90
N VAL A 9 -12.77 -6.68 20.34
CA VAL A 9 -11.45 -7.29 20.38
C VAL A 9 -10.99 -7.48 21.80
N GLU A 10 -11.24 -6.49 22.67
CA GLU A 10 -10.81 -6.57 24.03
C GLU A 10 -11.52 -7.66 24.81
N LYS A 11 -12.79 -7.82 24.55
CA LYS A 11 -13.53 -8.89 25.22
C LYS A 11 -13.01 -10.24 24.82
N ASN A 12 -12.71 -10.41 23.57
CA ASN A 12 -12.19 -11.69 23.10
C ASN A 12 -10.81 -11.98 23.70
N ALA A 13 -10.01 -10.93 23.86
CA ALA A 13 -8.72 -11.11 24.49
C ALA A 13 -8.86 -11.58 25.93
N GLN A 14 -9.87 -11.09 26.64
CA GLN A 14 -10.08 -11.49 28.02
C GLN A 14 -10.47 -12.95 28.14
N THR A 15 -11.20 -13.45 27.16
CA THR A 15 -11.60 -14.84 27.17
C THR A 15 -10.57 -15.76 26.53
N GLY A 16 -9.50 -15.16 25.96
CA GLY A 16 -8.49 -15.92 25.27
C GLY A 16 -8.84 -16.30 23.87
N ALA A 17 -10.04 -15.96 23.42
CA ALA A 17 -10.47 -16.26 22.06
C ALA A 17 -10.03 -15.15 21.11
N GLN A 18 -9.63 -15.55 19.90
CA GLN A 18 -9.29 -14.60 18.87
C GLN A 18 -10.52 -14.33 18.02
N PRO A 19 -10.78 -13.06 17.69
CA PRO A 19 -11.89 -12.79 16.78
C PRO A 19 -11.60 -13.36 15.40
N LYS A 20 -12.65 -13.83 14.78
CA LYS A 20 -12.57 -14.33 13.42
C LYS A 20 -12.63 -13.13 12.47
N ILE A 21 -11.71 -13.06 11.53
CA ILE A 21 -11.71 -11.98 10.55
C ILE A 21 -12.52 -12.44 9.35
N VAL A 22 -13.50 -11.64 8.99
CA VAL A 22 -14.33 -11.89 7.81
C VAL A 22 -14.05 -10.78 6.80
N TRP A 23 -13.59 -11.17 5.62
CA TRP A 23 -13.26 -10.22 4.57
C TRP A 23 -14.50 -10.04 3.68
N ASP A 24 -15.20 -8.93 3.86
CA ASP A 24 -16.45 -8.66 3.17
C ASP A 24 -16.17 -7.76 1.97
N ASP A 25 -16.31 -8.31 0.77
CA ASP A 25 -16.04 -7.58 -0.46
C ASP A 25 -17.30 -7.15 -1.21
N THR A 26 -18.44 -7.17 -0.53
CA THR A 26 -19.73 -6.91 -1.17
C THR A 26 -19.75 -5.57 -1.90
N ASN A 27 -19.20 -4.54 -1.28
CA ASN A 27 -19.22 -3.20 -1.85
C ASN A 27 -17.85 -2.73 -2.30
N MET A 28 -16.95 -3.67 -2.53
CA MET A 28 -15.59 -3.32 -2.92
C MET A 28 -15.52 -2.90 -4.37
N SER A 29 -14.77 -1.82 -4.64
CA SER A 29 -14.46 -1.42 -6.00
C SER A 29 -13.02 -1.82 -6.32
N SER A 30 -12.72 -1.92 -7.61
CA SER A 30 -11.39 -2.31 -8.05
C SER A 30 -10.85 -1.28 -9.02
N SER A 31 -9.56 -1.00 -8.91
CA SER A 31 -8.87 -0.09 -9.81
C SER A 31 -7.53 -0.69 -10.16
N TYR A 32 -7.12 -0.48 -11.39
CA TYR A 32 -5.77 -0.83 -11.80
C TYR A 32 -4.91 0.41 -11.78
N CYS A 33 -3.68 0.29 -11.30
CA CYS A 33 -2.73 1.38 -11.35
C CYS A 33 -1.35 0.81 -11.69
N ASN A 34 -0.53 1.62 -12.33
CA ASN A 34 0.86 1.23 -12.59
C ASN A 34 1.85 2.25 -12.06
N VAL A 35 1.37 3.29 -11.40
CA VAL A 35 2.23 4.28 -10.79
C VAL A 35 1.60 4.73 -9.49
N SER A 36 2.43 5.02 -8.52
CA SER A 36 1.95 5.49 -7.22
C SER A 36 2.94 6.49 -6.67
N ASN A 37 2.46 7.27 -5.72
CA ASN A 37 3.30 8.19 -4.98
C ASN A 37 2.85 8.19 -3.53
N VAL A 38 3.76 8.54 -2.64
CA VAL A 38 3.48 8.52 -1.21
C VAL A 38 3.91 9.85 -0.63
N ALA A 39 3.04 10.46 0.12
CA ALA A 39 3.35 11.67 0.87
C ALA A 39 3.00 11.41 2.32
N GLY A 40 3.70 12.05 3.24
CA GLY A 40 3.45 11.75 4.62
C GLY A 40 3.67 12.91 5.54
N GLY A 41 2.88 12.94 6.58
CA GLY A 41 3.07 13.78 7.72
C GLY A 41 3.16 12.92 8.95
N ARG A 42 3.11 13.59 10.08
CA ARG A 42 3.26 12.87 11.35
C ARG A 42 2.06 11.97 11.66
N GLU A 43 0.89 12.36 11.22
CA GLU A 43 -0.33 11.66 11.61
C GLU A 43 -1.00 10.91 10.49
N GLU A 44 -0.64 11.19 9.25
CA GLU A 44 -1.29 10.57 8.10
C GLU A 44 -0.27 10.28 7.03
N ILE A 45 -0.48 9.16 6.37
CA ILE A 45 0.25 8.79 5.17
C ILE A 45 -0.75 8.81 4.02
N ILE A 46 -0.38 9.46 2.95
CA ILE A 46 -1.24 9.61 1.78
C ILE A 46 -0.65 8.82 0.63
N LEU A 47 -1.44 7.90 0.10
CA LEU A 47 -1.03 7.09 -1.03
C LEU A 47 -1.82 7.54 -2.26
N LEU A 48 -1.11 7.85 -3.32
CA LEU A 48 -1.72 8.27 -4.57
C LEU A 48 -1.48 7.19 -5.62
N PHE A 49 -2.51 6.86 -6.37
CA PHE A 49 -2.45 5.81 -7.38
C PHE A 49 -2.96 6.34 -8.70
N GLY A 50 -2.34 5.89 -9.78
CA GLY A 50 -2.77 6.33 -11.07
C GLY A 50 -2.10 5.59 -12.21
N MET A 51 -2.22 6.16 -13.38
CA MET A 51 -1.71 5.59 -14.60
C MET A 51 -0.72 6.55 -15.24
N ASN A 52 0.41 6.01 -15.65
CA ASN A 52 1.39 6.75 -16.43
C ASN A 52 0.91 6.78 -17.87
N GLN A 53 0.76 7.98 -18.42
CA GLN A 53 0.25 8.17 -19.77
C GLN A 53 1.32 8.64 -20.74
N ALA A 54 2.59 8.43 -20.43
CA ALA A 54 3.67 8.76 -21.35
C ALA A 54 3.78 7.68 -22.40
N TRP A 55 3.40 8.02 -23.62
CA TRP A 55 3.41 7.05 -24.72
C TRP A 55 4.65 7.17 -25.59
N HIS A 56 5.32 8.31 -25.55
CA HIS A 56 6.41 8.60 -26.46
C HIS A 56 7.66 8.94 -25.70
N SER A 57 8.78 8.42 -26.16
CA SER A 57 10.07 8.86 -25.67
C SER A 57 10.32 10.27 -26.18
N GLY A 58 11.04 11.06 -25.42
CA GLY A 58 11.34 12.43 -25.81
C GLY A 58 10.36 13.47 -25.34
N GLN A 59 9.31 13.07 -24.66
CA GLN A 59 8.41 14.05 -24.07
C GLN A 59 9.09 14.73 -22.90
N LYS A 60 8.91 16.02 -22.79
CA LYS A 60 9.47 16.78 -21.69
C LYS A 60 8.73 16.55 -20.39
N GLU A 61 7.46 16.21 -20.47
CA GLU A 61 6.64 15.97 -19.30
C GLU A 61 6.04 14.58 -19.38
N VAL A 62 5.98 13.94 -18.22
CA VAL A 62 5.28 12.66 -18.08
C VAL A 62 4.04 12.94 -17.27
N LYS A 63 2.89 12.74 -17.89
CA LYS A 63 1.62 12.99 -17.24
C LYS A 63 1.15 11.73 -16.54
N VAL A 64 0.88 11.85 -15.26
CA VAL A 64 0.32 10.78 -14.46
C VAL A 64 -1.11 11.15 -14.12
N GLN A 65 -2.05 10.34 -14.57
CA GLN A 65 -3.44 10.58 -14.22
C GLN A 65 -3.76 9.85 -12.94
N LEU A 66 -4.01 10.61 -11.89
CA LEU A 66 -4.30 10.04 -10.59
C LEU A 66 -5.77 9.65 -10.51
N SER A 67 -6.03 8.46 -10.03
CA SER A 67 -7.39 7.95 -9.93
C SER A 67 -7.86 7.81 -8.49
N ASP A 68 -6.93 7.55 -7.57
CA ASP A 68 -7.32 7.25 -6.20
C ASP A 68 -6.35 7.84 -5.21
N ARG A 69 -6.91 8.26 -4.10
CA ARG A 69 -6.13 8.70 -2.94
C ARG A 69 -6.59 7.90 -1.75
N ILE A 70 -5.65 7.27 -1.06
CA ILE A 70 -5.93 6.54 0.17
C ILE A 70 -5.15 7.21 1.28
N VAL A 71 -5.85 7.53 2.36
CA VAL A 71 -5.24 8.16 3.52
C VAL A 71 -5.30 7.17 4.67
N MET A 72 -4.19 6.96 5.33
CA MET A 72 -4.15 6.01 6.43
C MET A 72 -3.22 6.52 7.51
N SER A 73 -3.35 5.95 8.71
CA SER A 73 -2.43 6.28 9.78
C SER A 73 -1.04 5.70 9.48
N PRO A 74 0.00 6.27 10.09
CA PRO A 74 1.34 5.70 9.92
C PRO A 74 1.42 4.24 10.37
N PHE A 75 0.66 3.88 11.40
CA PHE A 75 0.65 2.50 11.88
C PHE A 75 0.08 1.55 10.81
N ALA A 76 -1.02 1.96 10.18
CA ALA A 76 -1.60 1.15 9.12
C ALA A 76 -0.67 1.06 7.92
N ALA A 77 0.00 2.16 7.59
CA ALA A 77 0.96 2.16 6.49
C ALA A 77 2.13 1.23 6.77
N LYS A 78 2.58 1.20 8.01
CA LYS A 78 3.68 0.30 8.38
C LYS A 78 3.26 -1.16 8.22
N ARG A 79 2.05 -1.49 8.69
CA ARG A 79 1.55 -2.85 8.52
C ARG A 79 1.42 -3.21 7.05
N LEU A 80 0.93 -2.28 6.24
CA LEU A 80 0.81 -2.51 4.81
C LEU A 80 2.17 -2.78 4.17
N SER A 81 3.19 -2.02 4.55
CA SER A 81 4.51 -2.19 3.97
C SER A 81 5.08 -3.57 4.27
N LEU A 82 4.83 -4.08 5.47
CA LEU A 82 5.31 -5.42 5.83
C LEU A 82 4.57 -6.50 5.04
N LEU A 83 3.27 -6.34 4.88
CA LEU A 83 2.49 -7.30 4.10
C LEU A 83 2.95 -7.29 2.64
N LEU A 84 3.14 -6.12 2.09
CA LEU A 84 3.55 -5.99 0.71
C LEU A 84 4.94 -6.58 0.49
N ASN A 85 5.86 -6.34 1.41
CA ASN A 85 7.19 -6.93 1.32
C ASN A 85 7.14 -8.45 1.32
N ASN A 86 6.27 -9.03 2.16
CA ASN A 86 6.16 -10.48 2.22
C ASN A 86 5.66 -11.06 0.90
N VAL A 87 4.65 -10.42 0.32
CA VAL A 87 4.09 -10.89 -0.94
C VAL A 87 5.11 -10.77 -2.07
N LEU A 88 5.85 -9.66 -2.09
CA LEU A 88 6.85 -9.46 -3.14
C LEU A 88 8.03 -10.40 -2.98
N ALA A 89 8.43 -10.68 -1.75
CA ALA A 89 9.51 -11.65 -1.52
C ALA A 89 9.11 -13.03 -2.03
N ASP A 90 7.87 -13.41 -1.79
CA ASP A 90 7.38 -14.69 -2.29
C ASP A 90 7.32 -14.72 -3.81
N TYR A 91 6.88 -13.61 -4.40
CA TYR A 91 6.87 -13.48 -5.86
C TYR A 91 8.26 -13.67 -6.45
N GLU A 92 9.25 -12.98 -5.87
CA GLU A 92 10.60 -13.04 -6.41
C GLU A 92 11.23 -14.41 -6.22
N LYS A 93 10.82 -15.12 -5.18
CA LYS A 93 11.29 -16.47 -4.95
C LYS A 93 10.81 -17.41 -6.04
N ARG A 94 9.60 -17.19 -6.54
CA ARG A 94 8.99 -18.06 -7.54
C ARG A 94 9.35 -17.67 -8.97
N TYR A 95 9.47 -16.39 -9.24
CA TYR A 95 9.59 -15.90 -10.61
C TYR A 95 10.86 -15.13 -10.88
N GLY A 96 11.69 -14.94 -9.86
CA GLY A 96 12.95 -14.21 -10.03
C GLY A 96 12.84 -12.77 -9.56
N ALA A 97 13.99 -12.16 -9.34
CA ALA A 97 14.06 -10.81 -8.84
C ALA A 97 13.44 -9.82 -9.82
N LEU A 98 12.72 -8.87 -9.27
CA LEU A 98 12.12 -7.81 -10.08
C LEU A 98 13.17 -6.74 -10.37
N ASP A 99 13.40 -6.49 -11.65
CA ASP A 99 14.36 -5.50 -12.08
C ASP A 99 13.61 -4.20 -12.37
N LEU A 100 13.83 -3.20 -11.54
CA LEU A 100 13.15 -1.92 -11.68
C LEU A 100 13.89 -0.95 -12.57
N GLY A 101 15.08 -1.33 -13.04
CA GLY A 101 15.86 -0.46 -13.89
C GLY A 101 16.72 0.54 -13.14
N PHE A 102 16.74 0.46 -11.82
CA PHE A 102 17.57 1.32 -10.98
C PHE A 102 17.85 0.62 -9.66
N ALA A 103 18.85 1.10 -8.95
CA ALA A 103 19.21 0.51 -7.67
C ALA A 103 18.18 0.90 -6.60
N PRO A 104 17.79 -0.03 -5.73
CA PRO A 104 16.86 0.31 -4.65
C PRO A 104 17.46 1.34 -3.71
N VAL A 105 16.59 2.21 -3.19
CA VAL A 105 16.99 3.20 -2.21
C VAL A 105 17.08 2.53 -0.84
N PRO A 106 18.21 2.72 -0.11
CA PRO A 106 18.31 2.14 1.23
C PRO A 106 17.22 2.69 2.15
N PRO A 107 16.68 1.86 3.04
CA PRO A 107 15.60 2.32 3.92
C PRO A 107 15.94 3.53 4.75
N ALA A 108 17.20 3.64 5.19
CA ALA A 108 17.61 4.76 6.04
C ALA A 108 17.57 6.10 5.32
N SER A 109 17.65 6.12 4.00
CA SER A 109 17.63 7.35 3.23
C SER A 109 16.27 7.63 2.63
N THR A 110 15.27 6.84 2.94
CA THR A 110 13.92 7.06 2.43
C THR A 110 13.31 8.29 3.09
N THR A 111 12.76 9.16 2.28
CA THR A 111 12.13 10.38 2.76
C THR A 111 10.67 10.35 2.37
N ILE A 112 9.82 10.61 3.34
CA ILE A 112 8.38 10.68 3.11
C ILE A 112 8.03 12.12 2.78
N GLN A 113 7.37 12.33 1.68
CA GLN A 113 7.06 13.65 1.18
C GLN A 113 5.60 13.98 1.40
#